data_f4c2e9b79bd9c8a6c32a1d876ece9c60
#
_entry.id   f4c2e9b79bd9c8a6c32a1d876ece9c60
#
_cell.length_a   1.000
_cell.length_b   1.000
_cell.length_c   1.000
_cell.angle_alpha   90.00
_cell.angle_beta   90.00
_cell.angle_gamma   90.00
#
_symmetry.space_group_name_H-M   'P 1'
#
loop_
_entity.id
_entity.type
_entity.pdbx_description
1 polymer ?
#
loop_
_entity_poly.entity_id
_entity_poly.type
_entity_poly.pdbx_seq_one_letter_code
_entity_poly.pdbx_strand_id
1 'polypeptide(L)'
;MIHLLKIAKQILKEGGNVFGTTDSIEKDNIEPTVEKFVDQLSKIFPAKASTFKSFEKLGSAGKKAVSGDIDLSYDIKNIFPGGKPDFKGWGVDENKYNELLAQFTKKARTATPEKLQLRAMIVLIGDKINDSLPDVEVDLKASGAGSIFCAVPQYGPNGEKIGKAVQTDINVGNPEWLRFSYYSQSYEGNVKGLHRTQLMLALFSNKGRTFGHSTGVVDKESGSQEASNPKEAIALLNKLYGFNLTQDILDDYFKLEDFIRKNLSKEEYNSIMDRYLKILDSTRADIPDNLQKYWMNNQDRLGLKGKFLPDNSKLIPYQKEKA
;
A
#
# COMPACT_ATOMS: atom_id res chain seq x y z
N MET A 1 -12.54 -3.85 19.11
CA MET A 1 -12.04 -2.46 19.13
C MET A 1 -10.51 -2.37 19.18
N ILE A 2 -9.80 -3.07 20.07
CA ILE A 2 -8.32 -3.05 20.19
C ILE A 2 -7.61 -3.61 18.94
N HIS A 3 -8.22 -4.53 18.20
CA HIS A 3 -7.63 -5.16 17.01
C HIS A 3 -7.68 -4.25 15.78
N LEU A 4 -8.76 -3.49 15.61
CA LEU A 4 -8.86 -2.43 14.59
C LEU A 4 -7.87 -1.30 14.84
N LEU A 5 -7.59 -0.96 16.10
CA LEU A 5 -6.59 0.02 16.49
C LEU A 5 -5.13 -0.44 16.21
N LYS A 6 -4.86 -1.77 16.27
CA LYS A 6 -3.54 -2.31 15.91
C LYS A 6 -3.33 -2.35 14.40
N ILE A 7 -4.37 -2.73 13.64
CA ILE A 7 -4.35 -2.68 12.17
C ILE A 7 -4.27 -1.23 11.70
N ALA A 8 -5.05 -0.32 12.30
CA ALA A 8 -4.96 1.11 12.01
C ALA A 8 -3.58 1.71 12.35
N LYS A 9 -2.93 1.30 13.44
CA LYS A 9 -1.56 1.72 13.75
C LYS A 9 -0.52 1.17 12.77
N GLN A 10 -0.76 0.03 12.17
CA GLN A 10 0.10 -0.56 11.13
C GLN A 10 -0.10 0.17 9.80
N ILE A 11 -1.35 0.45 9.41
CA ILE A 11 -1.72 1.25 8.23
C ILE A 11 -1.24 2.71 8.37
N LEU A 12 -1.19 3.27 9.58
CA LEU A 12 -0.69 4.63 9.85
C LEU A 12 0.81 4.79 9.59
N LYS A 13 1.55 3.70 9.50
CA LYS A 13 2.95 3.68 9.09
C LYS A 13 3.14 3.54 7.56
N GLU A 14 2.08 3.15 6.84
CA GLU A 14 2.13 2.90 5.38
C GLU A 14 2.09 4.17 4.52
N GLY A 15 2.23 5.35 5.09
CA GLY A 15 2.20 6.65 4.40
C GLY A 15 3.54 7.38 4.35
N GLY A 16 4.65 6.72 3.97
CA GLY A 16 5.91 7.42 3.71
C GLY A 16 6.64 7.94 4.95
N ASN A 17 6.41 7.42 6.16
CA ASN A 17 7.10 7.86 7.38
C ASN A 17 7.23 6.75 8.45
N VAL A 18 7.59 5.55 8.02
CA VAL A 18 7.83 4.42 8.95
C VAL A 18 9.05 4.72 9.84
N PHE A 19 10.09 5.34 9.29
CA PHE A 19 11.38 5.51 9.94
C PHE A 19 11.52 6.82 10.73
N GLY A 20 10.73 7.85 10.44
CA GLY A 20 10.90 9.18 11.08
C GLY A 20 12.21 9.92 10.75
N THR A 21 13.15 9.25 10.07
CA THR A 21 14.49 9.73 9.70
C THR A 21 14.66 9.86 8.19
N THR A 22 13.67 9.47 7.41
CA THR A 22 13.68 9.55 5.94
C THR A 22 13.13 10.90 5.48
N ASP A 23 13.65 11.37 4.34
CA ASP A 23 13.17 12.57 3.64
C ASP A 23 12.50 12.18 2.31
N SER A 24 11.73 13.09 1.75
CA SER A 24 11.23 12.98 0.38
C SER A 24 12.39 12.97 -0.63
N ILE A 25 12.13 12.42 -1.81
CA ILE A 25 13.10 12.31 -2.90
C ILE A 25 12.65 13.07 -4.14
N GLU A 26 13.56 13.80 -4.77
CA GLU A 26 13.35 14.46 -6.04
C GLU A 26 13.28 13.45 -7.18
N LYS A 27 12.50 13.75 -8.20
CA LYS A 27 12.24 12.86 -9.34
C LYS A 27 13.51 12.34 -10.00
N ASP A 28 14.49 13.20 -10.21
CA ASP A 28 15.73 12.88 -10.92
C ASP A 28 16.66 11.95 -10.10
N ASN A 29 16.45 11.86 -8.79
CA ASN A 29 17.21 11.02 -7.88
C ASN A 29 16.59 9.64 -7.67
N ILE A 30 15.36 9.41 -8.13
CA ILE A 30 14.64 8.13 -7.91
C ILE A 30 15.35 7.00 -8.65
N GLU A 31 15.60 7.15 -9.95
CA GLU A 31 16.23 6.08 -10.74
C GLU A 31 17.63 5.72 -10.23
N PRO A 32 18.56 6.70 -10.04
CA PRO A 32 19.88 6.41 -9.46
C PRO A 32 19.82 5.70 -8.10
N THR A 33 18.84 6.08 -7.26
CA THR A 33 18.66 5.46 -5.94
C THR A 33 18.17 4.01 -6.08
N VAL A 34 17.19 3.75 -6.93
CA VAL A 34 16.66 2.40 -7.17
C VAL A 34 17.72 1.50 -7.79
N GLU A 35 18.44 1.97 -8.82
CA GLU A 35 19.52 1.22 -9.46
C GLU A 35 20.60 0.83 -8.47
N LYS A 36 21.04 1.77 -7.62
CA LYS A 36 22.04 1.51 -6.59
C LYS A 36 21.56 0.49 -5.57
N PHE A 37 20.30 0.60 -5.15
CA PHE A 37 19.71 -0.36 -4.21
C PHE A 37 19.59 -1.76 -4.84
N VAL A 38 19.16 -1.86 -6.10
CA VAL A 38 19.11 -3.12 -6.86
C VAL A 38 20.48 -3.76 -6.98
N ASP A 39 21.54 -2.98 -7.24
CA ASP A 39 22.92 -3.48 -7.30
C ASP A 39 23.38 -4.03 -5.94
N GLN A 40 23.01 -3.36 -4.85
CA GLN A 40 23.33 -3.82 -3.49
C GLN A 40 22.57 -5.12 -3.16
N LEU A 41 21.27 -5.19 -3.43
CA LEU A 41 20.46 -6.41 -3.25
C LEU A 41 21.01 -7.57 -4.10
N SER A 42 21.44 -7.30 -5.34
CA SER A 42 21.99 -8.31 -6.24
C SER A 42 23.30 -8.92 -5.71
N LYS A 43 24.09 -8.15 -4.96
CA LYS A 43 25.32 -8.63 -4.33
C LYS A 43 25.07 -9.54 -3.12
N ILE A 44 24.06 -9.19 -2.29
CA ILE A 44 23.73 -9.99 -1.10
C ILE A 44 22.86 -11.21 -1.41
N PHE A 45 22.11 -11.16 -2.54
CA PHE A 45 21.28 -12.25 -3.05
C PHE A 45 21.63 -12.61 -4.49
N PRO A 46 22.82 -13.16 -4.76
CA PRO A 46 23.30 -13.38 -6.14
C PRO A 46 22.38 -14.32 -6.95
N ALA A 47 21.78 -15.32 -6.32
CA ALA A 47 20.80 -16.20 -6.97
C ALA A 47 19.49 -15.51 -7.37
N LYS A 48 19.22 -14.31 -6.85
CA LYS A 48 18.04 -13.49 -7.14
C LYS A 48 18.37 -12.23 -7.94
N ALA A 49 19.62 -12.00 -8.31
CA ALA A 49 20.07 -10.77 -8.97
C ALA A 49 19.25 -10.40 -10.23
N SER A 50 18.90 -11.40 -11.05
CA SER A 50 18.08 -11.18 -12.25
C SER A 50 16.64 -10.75 -11.92
N THR A 51 16.10 -11.19 -10.77
CA THR A 51 14.71 -10.87 -10.39
C THR A 51 14.57 -9.45 -9.83
N PHE A 52 15.62 -8.87 -9.25
CA PHE A 52 15.58 -7.46 -8.82
C PHE A 52 15.55 -6.47 -9.96
N LYS A 53 16.08 -6.86 -11.13
CA LYS A 53 15.99 -6.04 -12.37
C LYS A 53 14.55 -5.92 -12.89
N SER A 54 13.62 -6.73 -12.41
CA SER A 54 12.20 -6.66 -12.73
C SER A 54 11.38 -5.83 -11.73
N PHE A 55 12.01 -5.11 -10.82
CA PHE A 55 11.32 -4.15 -9.98
C PHE A 55 10.61 -3.10 -10.83
N GLU A 56 9.33 -2.91 -10.57
CA GLU A 56 8.56 -1.84 -11.18
C GLU A 56 8.18 -0.82 -10.12
N LYS A 57 8.31 0.46 -10.46
CA LYS A 57 7.86 1.55 -9.58
C LYS A 57 6.34 1.59 -9.56
N LEU A 58 5.78 1.57 -8.37
CA LEU A 58 4.35 1.67 -8.11
C LEU A 58 3.97 3.09 -7.66
N GLY A 59 2.69 3.33 -7.48
CA GLY A 59 2.19 4.56 -6.88
C GLY A 59 2.53 5.82 -7.67
N SER A 60 2.99 6.85 -6.97
CA SER A 60 3.30 8.17 -7.51
C SER A 60 4.80 8.42 -7.74
N ALA A 61 5.67 7.46 -7.40
CA ALA A 61 7.12 7.62 -7.54
C ALA A 61 7.52 7.92 -9.00
N GLY A 62 8.23 9.01 -9.22
CA GLY A 62 8.66 9.48 -10.54
C GLY A 62 7.58 10.16 -11.39
N LYS A 63 6.33 10.25 -10.93
CA LYS A 63 5.24 10.96 -11.61
C LYS A 63 5.10 12.42 -11.18
N LYS A 64 5.63 12.77 -10.01
CA LYS A 64 5.67 14.12 -9.44
C LYS A 64 7.11 14.58 -9.30
N ALA A 65 7.31 15.90 -9.18
CA ALA A 65 8.64 16.49 -8.96
C ALA A 65 9.31 15.95 -7.67
N VAL A 66 8.52 15.69 -6.64
CA VAL A 66 8.99 15.15 -5.35
C VAL A 66 8.04 14.02 -4.91
N SER A 67 8.61 12.90 -4.45
CA SER A 67 7.88 11.77 -3.87
C SER A 67 8.24 11.59 -2.39
N GLY A 68 7.28 11.20 -1.56
CA GLY A 68 7.52 10.94 -0.12
C GLY A 68 8.23 9.61 0.12
N ASP A 69 8.04 8.66 -0.78
CA ASP A 69 8.54 7.29 -0.73
C ASP A 69 8.73 6.72 -2.14
N ILE A 70 9.33 5.54 -2.21
CA ILE A 70 9.48 4.76 -3.44
C ILE A 70 8.83 3.39 -3.18
N ASP A 71 7.73 3.13 -3.87
CA ASP A 71 7.09 1.81 -3.89
C ASP A 71 7.63 0.98 -5.05
N LEU A 72 8.12 -0.23 -4.76
CA LEU A 72 8.62 -1.19 -5.74
C LEU A 72 7.78 -2.47 -5.69
N SER A 73 7.41 -3.01 -6.86
CA SER A 73 6.76 -4.31 -6.95
C SER A 73 7.78 -5.44 -6.98
N TYR A 74 7.47 -6.55 -6.31
CA TYR A 74 8.25 -7.78 -6.40
C TYR A 74 7.33 -9.00 -6.52
N ASP A 75 7.58 -9.84 -7.53
CA ASP A 75 6.73 -11.01 -7.77
C ASP A 75 6.92 -12.05 -6.67
N ILE A 76 5.83 -12.39 -5.99
CA ILE A 76 5.78 -13.40 -4.93
C ILE A 76 6.31 -14.76 -5.39
N LYS A 77 6.23 -15.09 -6.68
CA LYS A 77 6.78 -16.32 -7.25
C LYS A 77 8.30 -16.42 -7.12
N ASN A 78 9.00 -15.29 -6.98
CA ASN A 78 10.44 -15.29 -6.74
C ASN A 78 10.80 -15.64 -5.28
N ILE A 79 9.84 -15.49 -4.36
CA ILE A 79 9.99 -15.93 -2.96
C ILE A 79 9.54 -17.38 -2.81
N PHE A 80 8.43 -17.74 -3.49
CA PHE A 80 7.82 -19.06 -3.44
C PHE A 80 7.74 -19.70 -4.83
N PRO A 81 8.87 -20.07 -5.45
CA PRO A 81 8.83 -20.78 -6.73
C PRO A 81 8.13 -22.13 -6.57
N GLY A 82 7.12 -22.36 -7.41
CA GLY A 82 6.27 -23.55 -7.29
C GLY A 82 5.48 -23.64 -5.97
N GLY A 83 5.25 -22.50 -5.30
CA GLY A 83 4.49 -22.42 -4.05
C GLY A 83 5.26 -22.78 -2.78
N LYS A 84 6.57 -23.00 -2.85
CA LYS A 84 7.44 -23.36 -1.70
C LYS A 84 8.48 -22.27 -1.43
N PRO A 85 8.85 -22.01 -0.15
CA PRO A 85 9.90 -21.06 0.18
C PRO A 85 11.23 -21.45 -0.46
N ASP A 86 11.94 -20.49 -1.05
CA ASP A 86 13.26 -20.71 -1.64
C ASP A 86 14.37 -20.26 -0.66
N PHE A 87 14.59 -21.06 0.39
CA PHE A 87 15.60 -20.76 1.41
C PHE A 87 17.00 -20.65 0.84
N LYS A 88 17.36 -21.56 -0.09
CA LYS A 88 18.69 -21.59 -0.71
C LYS A 88 18.90 -20.35 -1.60
N GLY A 89 17.94 -20.01 -2.45
CA GLY A 89 18.07 -18.87 -3.34
C GLY A 89 18.14 -17.53 -2.59
N TRP A 90 17.46 -17.42 -1.45
CA TRP A 90 17.53 -16.26 -0.57
C TRP A 90 18.69 -16.33 0.43
N GLY A 91 19.33 -17.49 0.59
CA GLY A 91 20.39 -17.71 1.58
C GLY A 91 19.92 -17.40 3.00
N VAL A 92 18.69 -17.82 3.34
CA VAL A 92 18.08 -17.70 4.66
C VAL A 92 17.93 -19.07 5.31
N ASP A 93 17.90 -19.09 6.64
CA ASP A 93 17.87 -20.32 7.43
C ASP A 93 16.43 -20.87 7.56
N GLU A 94 16.25 -22.15 7.15
CA GLU A 94 14.96 -22.84 7.23
C GLU A 94 14.49 -23.06 8.68
N ASN A 95 15.40 -23.27 9.63
CA ASN A 95 15.03 -23.47 11.03
C ASN A 95 14.48 -22.16 11.61
N LYS A 96 15.16 -21.04 11.35
CA LYS A 96 14.67 -19.71 11.74
C LYS A 96 13.30 -19.39 11.11
N TYR A 97 13.10 -19.78 9.84
CA TYR A 97 11.79 -19.66 9.19
C TYR A 97 10.71 -20.44 9.94
N ASN A 98 10.96 -21.70 10.27
CA ASN A 98 10.00 -22.54 10.98
C ASN A 98 9.68 -21.99 12.39
N GLU A 99 10.68 -21.46 13.10
CA GLU A 99 10.50 -20.79 14.39
C GLU A 99 9.60 -19.55 14.26
N LEU A 100 9.87 -18.67 13.27
CA LEU A 100 9.07 -17.48 13.02
C LEU A 100 7.64 -17.86 12.63
N LEU A 101 7.47 -18.83 11.74
CA LEU A 101 6.17 -19.32 11.31
C LEU A 101 5.35 -19.84 12.50
N ALA A 102 5.96 -20.63 13.37
CA ALA A 102 5.32 -21.13 14.60
C ALA A 102 4.90 -19.96 15.53
N GLN A 103 5.78 -18.97 15.72
CA GLN A 103 5.49 -17.79 16.52
C GLN A 103 4.32 -16.98 15.93
N PHE A 104 4.31 -16.77 14.61
CA PHE A 104 3.24 -16.03 13.94
C PHE A 104 1.93 -16.78 13.98
N THR A 105 1.94 -18.11 13.77
CA THR A 105 0.76 -18.97 13.86
C THR A 105 0.14 -18.90 15.26
N LYS A 106 0.96 -18.97 16.31
CA LYS A 106 0.49 -18.86 17.70
C LYS A 106 -0.19 -17.50 18.01
N LYS A 107 0.26 -16.42 17.35
CA LYS A 107 -0.27 -15.05 17.56
C LYS A 107 -1.40 -14.69 16.61
N ALA A 108 -1.55 -15.44 15.51
CA ALA A 108 -2.54 -15.15 14.49
C ALA A 108 -3.94 -15.54 14.96
N ARG A 109 -4.93 -14.67 14.64
CA ARG A 109 -6.36 -14.97 14.87
C ARG A 109 -7.11 -15.22 13.57
N THR A 110 -6.71 -14.55 12.49
CA THR A 110 -7.45 -14.53 11.22
C THR A 110 -6.56 -14.56 9.97
N ALA A 111 -5.23 -14.62 10.13
CA ALA A 111 -4.32 -14.67 8.99
C ALA A 111 -4.28 -16.07 8.38
N THR A 112 -4.30 -16.16 7.04
CA THR A 112 -4.17 -17.43 6.34
C THR A 112 -2.76 -17.98 6.43
N PRO A 113 -2.54 -19.30 6.28
CA PRO A 113 -1.21 -19.91 6.28
C PRO A 113 -0.24 -19.23 5.30
N GLU A 114 -0.69 -18.91 4.10
CA GLU A 114 0.12 -18.27 3.05
C GLU A 114 0.62 -16.88 3.49
N LYS A 115 -0.23 -16.10 4.16
CA LYS A 115 0.15 -14.80 4.72
C LYS A 115 1.20 -14.93 5.83
N LEU A 116 1.10 -15.97 6.66
CA LEU A 116 2.06 -16.22 7.72
C LEU A 116 3.39 -16.70 7.16
N GLN A 117 3.37 -17.55 6.14
CA GLN A 117 4.55 -18.00 5.40
C GLN A 117 5.27 -16.82 4.73
N LEU A 118 4.50 -15.97 4.01
CA LEU A 118 5.06 -14.77 3.39
C LEU A 118 5.70 -13.86 4.43
N ARG A 119 5.03 -13.64 5.55
CA ARG A 119 5.55 -12.82 6.65
C ARG A 119 6.86 -13.36 7.19
N ALA A 120 6.98 -14.68 7.39
CA ALA A 120 8.20 -15.30 7.88
C ALA A 120 9.37 -15.10 6.90
N MET A 121 9.13 -15.30 5.59
CA MET A 121 10.13 -15.03 4.55
C MET A 121 10.54 -13.56 4.48
N ILE A 122 9.57 -12.64 4.49
CA ILE A 122 9.84 -11.19 4.45
C ILE A 122 10.72 -10.75 5.62
N VAL A 123 10.45 -11.25 6.83
CA VAL A 123 11.26 -10.92 8.01
C VAL A 123 12.68 -11.42 7.86
N LEU A 124 12.89 -12.66 7.39
CA LEU A 124 14.24 -13.21 7.17
C LEU A 124 15.01 -12.49 6.06
N ILE A 125 14.35 -12.15 4.97
CA ILE A 125 14.94 -11.38 3.87
C ILE A 125 15.32 -9.99 4.37
N GLY A 126 14.41 -9.32 5.09
CA GLY A 126 14.65 -8.01 5.69
C GLY A 126 15.79 -8.01 6.71
N ASP A 127 15.86 -9.01 7.57
CA ASP A 127 16.94 -9.21 8.55
C ASP A 127 18.30 -9.32 7.83
N LYS A 128 18.37 -10.14 6.79
CA LYS A 128 19.58 -10.29 5.98
C LYS A 128 19.99 -9.01 5.25
N ILE A 129 19.02 -8.21 4.76
CA ILE A 129 19.31 -6.89 4.17
C ILE A 129 19.95 -6.00 5.24
N ASN A 130 19.33 -5.92 6.41
CA ASN A 130 19.80 -5.10 7.53
C ASN A 130 21.19 -5.48 8.00
N ASP A 131 21.48 -6.79 8.08
CA ASP A 131 22.79 -7.30 8.50
C ASP A 131 23.89 -7.07 7.45
N SER A 132 23.53 -7.09 6.16
CA SER A 132 24.49 -7.04 5.05
C SER A 132 24.71 -5.65 4.47
N LEU A 133 23.78 -4.70 4.66
CA LEU A 133 23.83 -3.34 4.13
C LEU A 133 23.79 -2.32 5.28
N PRO A 134 24.94 -1.94 5.84
CA PRO A 134 24.99 -1.06 7.02
C PRO A 134 24.40 0.33 6.80
N ASP A 135 24.26 0.76 5.54
CA ASP A 135 23.66 2.05 5.17
C ASP A 135 22.14 1.97 4.91
N VAL A 136 21.57 0.75 4.97
CA VAL A 136 20.12 0.51 4.75
C VAL A 136 19.52 0.01 6.06
N GLU A 137 18.54 0.72 6.58
CA GLU A 137 17.76 0.29 7.74
C GLU A 137 16.48 -0.42 7.30
N VAL A 138 16.15 -1.56 7.90
CA VAL A 138 14.90 -2.28 7.66
C VAL A 138 14.04 -2.29 8.91
N ASP A 139 12.80 -1.78 8.83
CA ASP A 139 11.85 -1.93 9.94
C ASP A 139 11.21 -3.33 9.91
N LEU A 140 11.83 -4.28 10.59
CA LEU A 140 11.32 -5.66 10.71
C LEU A 140 9.97 -5.76 11.43
N LYS A 141 9.58 -4.74 12.23
CA LYS A 141 8.29 -4.75 12.95
C LYS A 141 7.15 -4.31 12.05
N ALA A 142 7.39 -3.32 11.19
CA ALA A 142 6.44 -2.88 10.20
C ALA A 142 6.38 -3.86 9.02
N SER A 143 7.53 -4.45 8.65
CA SER A 143 7.61 -5.44 7.58
C SER A 143 6.79 -6.69 7.89
N GLY A 144 6.27 -7.35 6.87
CA GLY A 144 5.60 -8.65 7.01
C GLY A 144 4.12 -8.69 6.65
N ALA A 145 3.46 -7.57 6.34
CA ALA A 145 2.08 -7.58 5.82
C ALA A 145 2.02 -7.72 4.28
N GLY A 146 3.13 -8.07 3.65
CA GLY A 146 3.31 -8.12 2.19
C GLY A 146 4.36 -7.13 1.68
N SER A 147 5.06 -6.40 2.57
CA SER A 147 6.07 -5.43 2.21
C SER A 147 7.30 -5.51 3.11
N ILE A 148 8.46 -5.17 2.56
CA ILE A 148 9.70 -4.92 3.31
C ILE A 148 9.93 -3.41 3.28
N PHE A 149 9.93 -2.77 4.44
CA PHE A 149 10.15 -1.34 4.57
C PHE A 149 11.64 -1.07 4.80
N CYS A 150 12.24 -0.29 3.90
CA CYS A 150 13.66 0.06 3.93
C CYS A 150 13.85 1.58 3.96
N ALA A 151 14.78 2.07 4.77
CA ALA A 151 15.34 3.41 4.62
C ALA A 151 16.62 3.29 3.79
N VAL A 152 16.59 3.76 2.54
CA VAL A 152 17.66 3.61 1.55
C VAL A 152 18.36 4.95 1.34
N PRO A 153 19.70 5.04 1.36
CA PRO A 153 20.41 6.27 1.02
C PRO A 153 20.03 6.79 -0.35
N GLN A 154 19.79 8.08 -0.46
CA GLN A 154 19.50 8.73 -1.76
C GLN A 154 20.79 8.91 -2.56
N TYR A 155 20.68 8.74 -3.87
CA TYR A 155 21.78 8.95 -4.83
C TYR A 155 21.35 9.91 -5.92
N GLY A 156 22.25 10.82 -6.28
CA GLY A 156 22.08 11.75 -7.40
C GLY A 156 22.40 11.11 -8.75
N PRO A 157 22.14 11.84 -9.88
CA PRO A 157 22.33 11.32 -11.23
C PRO A 157 23.77 10.91 -11.57
N ASN A 158 24.77 11.45 -10.86
CA ASN A 158 26.17 11.07 -11.03
C ASN A 158 26.61 9.93 -10.08
N GLY A 159 25.69 9.32 -9.35
CA GLY A 159 25.95 8.24 -8.40
C GLY A 159 26.48 8.69 -7.04
N GLU A 160 26.52 9.98 -6.76
CA GLU A 160 26.89 10.54 -5.45
C GLU A 160 25.81 10.32 -4.42
N LYS A 161 26.18 9.99 -3.18
CA LYS A 161 25.26 9.90 -2.05
C LYS A 161 24.83 11.31 -1.65
N ILE A 162 23.52 11.56 -1.62
CA ILE A 162 22.93 12.86 -1.32
C ILE A 162 21.92 12.79 -0.18
N GLY A 163 21.89 13.84 0.63
CA GLY A 163 20.85 14.03 1.64
C GLY A 163 20.69 12.88 2.63
N LYS A 164 19.48 12.74 3.13
CA LYS A 164 19.06 11.66 4.01
C LYS A 164 18.55 10.46 3.21
N ALA A 165 18.25 9.38 3.92
CA ALA A 165 17.60 8.22 3.32
C ALA A 165 16.17 8.54 2.84
N VAL A 166 15.69 7.79 1.85
CA VAL A 166 14.28 7.77 1.45
C VAL A 166 13.66 6.43 1.86
N GLN A 167 12.40 6.46 2.27
CA GLN A 167 11.65 5.22 2.47
C GLN A 167 11.45 4.53 1.13
N THR A 168 11.84 3.25 1.05
CA THR A 168 11.67 2.41 -0.13
C THR A 168 11.00 1.12 0.28
N ASP A 169 9.81 0.88 -0.25
CA ASP A 169 8.95 -0.23 0.11
C ASP A 169 9.00 -1.29 -0.98
N ILE A 170 9.49 -2.49 -0.66
CA ILE A 170 9.43 -3.64 -1.56
C ILE A 170 8.10 -4.35 -1.32
N ASN A 171 7.14 -4.12 -2.19
CA ASN A 171 5.78 -4.68 -2.11
C ASN A 171 5.74 -6.03 -2.82
N VAL A 172 5.47 -7.11 -2.07
CA VAL A 172 5.49 -8.48 -2.57
C VAL A 172 4.07 -8.95 -2.91
N GLY A 173 3.88 -9.39 -4.13
CA GLY A 173 2.56 -9.87 -4.60
C GLY A 173 2.57 -10.27 -6.06
N ASN A 174 1.39 -10.46 -6.64
CA ASN A 174 1.25 -10.55 -8.10
C ASN A 174 1.52 -9.16 -8.71
N PRO A 175 2.47 -8.99 -9.65
CA PRO A 175 2.81 -7.68 -10.19
C PRO A 175 1.62 -6.95 -10.86
N GLU A 176 0.76 -7.66 -11.56
CA GLU A 176 -0.44 -7.07 -12.18
C GLU A 176 -1.40 -6.53 -11.12
N TRP A 177 -1.60 -7.28 -10.03
CA TRP A 177 -2.41 -6.85 -8.90
C TRP A 177 -1.79 -5.67 -8.16
N LEU A 178 -0.48 -5.69 -7.93
CA LEU A 178 0.23 -4.58 -7.29
C LEU A 178 0.10 -3.29 -8.10
N ARG A 179 0.32 -3.34 -9.42
CA ARG A 179 0.09 -2.19 -10.30
C ARG A 179 -1.33 -1.63 -10.20
N PHE A 180 -2.31 -2.51 -10.09
CA PHE A 180 -3.71 -2.13 -9.95
C PHE A 180 -4.01 -1.54 -8.56
N SER A 181 -3.56 -2.17 -7.50
CA SER A 181 -3.87 -1.75 -6.12
C SER A 181 -3.14 -0.47 -5.71
N TYR A 182 -1.92 -0.27 -6.21
CA TYR A 182 -1.11 0.94 -5.99
C TYR A 182 -1.22 1.96 -7.12
N TYR A 183 -2.15 1.78 -8.04
CA TYR A 183 -2.28 2.68 -9.18
C TYR A 183 -2.49 4.13 -8.73
N SER A 184 -1.67 5.02 -9.30
CA SER A 184 -1.79 6.47 -9.12
C SER A 184 -1.72 7.12 -10.49
N GLN A 185 -2.74 7.90 -10.84
CA GLN A 185 -2.66 8.76 -12.00
C GLN A 185 -1.58 9.84 -11.81
N SER A 186 -1.01 10.31 -12.91
CA SER A 186 -0.18 11.52 -12.90
C SER A 186 -1.11 12.73 -12.86
N TYR A 187 -1.51 13.15 -11.66
CA TYR A 187 -2.26 14.38 -11.49
C TYR A 187 -1.36 15.55 -11.13
N GLU A 188 -1.56 16.67 -11.82
CA GLU A 188 -1.16 17.99 -11.35
C GLU A 188 -2.14 18.56 -10.31
N GLY A 189 -3.04 17.75 -9.75
CA GLY A 189 -4.10 18.14 -8.84
C GLY A 189 -3.94 17.65 -7.39
N ASN A 190 -4.77 18.18 -6.50
CA ASN A 190 -4.73 17.95 -5.05
C ASN A 190 -5.20 16.55 -4.59
N VAL A 191 -5.53 15.62 -5.51
CA VAL A 191 -6.02 14.29 -5.15
C VAL A 191 -4.92 13.25 -5.31
N LYS A 192 -4.50 12.66 -4.20
CA LYS A 192 -3.51 11.58 -4.17
C LYS A 192 -4.11 10.30 -4.77
N GLY A 193 -3.30 9.48 -5.43
CA GLY A 193 -3.71 8.18 -6.00
C GLY A 193 -4.35 7.24 -4.98
N LEU A 194 -3.97 7.38 -3.73
CA LEU A 194 -4.53 6.63 -2.62
C LEU A 194 -6.08 6.77 -2.51
N HIS A 195 -6.68 7.91 -2.91
CA HIS A 195 -8.13 8.13 -2.82
C HIS A 195 -8.95 7.19 -3.70
N ARG A 196 -8.45 6.89 -4.90
CA ARG A 196 -9.04 5.88 -5.79
C ARG A 196 -9.07 4.50 -5.10
N THR A 197 -7.96 4.10 -4.53
CA THR A 197 -7.84 2.80 -3.85
C THR A 197 -8.70 2.73 -2.59
N GLN A 198 -8.75 3.79 -1.79
CA GLN A 198 -9.59 3.83 -0.59
C GLN A 198 -11.08 3.88 -0.91
N LEU A 199 -11.48 4.50 -2.02
CA LEU A 199 -12.87 4.45 -2.49
C LEU A 199 -13.24 3.04 -2.96
N MET A 200 -12.35 2.33 -3.65
CA MET A 200 -12.53 0.91 -3.96
C MET A 200 -12.65 0.04 -2.70
N LEU A 201 -11.80 0.28 -1.71
CA LEU A 201 -11.90 -0.38 -0.39
C LEU A 201 -13.29 -0.18 0.23
N ALA A 202 -13.84 1.04 0.16
CA ALA A 202 -15.17 1.33 0.67
C ALA A 202 -16.26 0.58 -0.11
N LEU A 203 -16.17 0.52 -1.45
CA LEU A 203 -17.09 -0.24 -2.30
C LEU A 203 -17.08 -1.73 -1.92
N PHE A 204 -15.92 -2.38 -1.93
CA PHE A 204 -15.82 -3.79 -1.57
C PHE A 204 -16.28 -4.05 -0.13
N SER A 205 -15.88 -3.20 0.81
CA SER A 205 -16.26 -3.33 2.22
C SER A 205 -17.77 -3.18 2.44
N ASN A 206 -18.45 -2.34 1.64
CA ASN A 206 -19.90 -2.17 1.70
C ASN A 206 -20.67 -3.46 1.34
N LYS A 207 -20.08 -4.32 0.53
CA LYS A 207 -20.64 -5.64 0.15
C LYS A 207 -19.98 -6.81 0.91
N GLY A 208 -19.38 -6.57 2.08
CA GLY A 208 -18.81 -7.64 2.91
C GLY A 208 -17.48 -8.23 2.41
N ARG A 209 -16.77 -7.53 1.53
CA ARG A 209 -15.47 -7.96 0.99
C ARG A 209 -14.32 -7.19 1.61
N THR A 210 -13.15 -7.80 1.59
CA THR A 210 -11.88 -7.16 1.95
C THR A 210 -11.05 -7.01 0.69
N PHE A 211 -10.59 -5.79 0.40
CA PHE A 211 -9.60 -5.53 -0.64
C PHE A 211 -8.21 -5.50 0.01
N GLY A 212 -7.33 -6.37 -0.40
CA GLY A 212 -5.95 -6.42 0.08
C GLY A 212 -4.97 -5.97 -1.01
N HIS A 213 -4.02 -5.11 -0.66
CA HIS A 213 -3.05 -4.57 -1.62
C HIS A 213 -2.21 -5.66 -2.31
N SER A 214 -1.87 -6.74 -1.61
CA SER A 214 -1.07 -7.86 -2.15
C SER A 214 -1.87 -9.14 -2.36
N THR A 215 -3.11 -9.22 -1.85
CA THR A 215 -3.85 -10.49 -1.76
C THR A 215 -5.13 -10.56 -2.57
N GLY A 216 -5.49 -9.49 -3.28
CA GLY A 216 -6.75 -9.49 -4.04
C GLY A 216 -7.98 -9.14 -3.20
N VAL A 217 -9.14 -9.54 -3.69
CA VAL A 217 -10.43 -9.36 -3.00
C VAL A 217 -10.87 -10.68 -2.38
N VAL A 218 -11.22 -10.63 -1.10
CA VAL A 218 -11.61 -11.80 -0.30
C VAL A 218 -12.99 -11.56 0.29
N ASP A 219 -13.88 -12.53 0.20
CA ASP A 219 -15.15 -12.54 0.93
C ASP A 219 -14.89 -12.69 2.44
N LYS A 220 -15.51 -11.84 3.25
CA LYS A 220 -15.24 -11.81 4.70
C LYS A 220 -15.86 -12.98 5.45
N GLU A 221 -16.93 -13.55 4.93
CA GLU A 221 -17.69 -14.62 5.58
C GLU A 221 -17.05 -15.99 5.29
N SER A 222 -16.81 -16.28 4.01
CA SER A 222 -16.23 -17.56 3.59
C SER A 222 -14.71 -17.60 3.65
N GLY A 223 -14.04 -16.44 3.64
CA GLY A 223 -12.59 -16.33 3.50
C GLY A 223 -12.07 -16.66 2.09
N SER A 224 -12.96 -16.90 1.13
CA SER A 224 -12.57 -17.25 -0.25
C SER A 224 -12.08 -16.02 -1.02
N GLN A 225 -11.03 -16.20 -1.81
CA GLN A 225 -10.54 -15.18 -2.75
C GLN A 225 -11.50 -15.12 -3.95
N GLU A 226 -12.08 -13.93 -4.21
CA GLU A 226 -13.03 -13.70 -5.30
C GLU A 226 -12.41 -12.93 -6.48
N ALA A 227 -11.30 -12.23 -6.26
CA ALA A 227 -10.55 -11.57 -7.33
C ALA A 227 -9.05 -11.50 -7.00
N SER A 228 -8.20 -11.78 -7.97
CA SER A 228 -6.74 -11.79 -7.87
C SER A 228 -6.06 -10.93 -8.95
N ASN A 229 -6.84 -10.39 -9.88
CA ASN A 229 -6.39 -9.52 -10.94
C ASN A 229 -7.43 -8.39 -11.22
N PRO A 230 -7.05 -7.33 -11.95
CA PRO A 230 -7.92 -6.18 -12.21
C PRO A 230 -9.24 -6.55 -12.90
N LYS A 231 -9.20 -7.45 -13.87
CA LYS A 231 -10.38 -7.88 -14.63
C LYS A 231 -11.43 -8.56 -13.74
N GLU A 232 -10.97 -9.46 -12.87
CA GLU A 232 -11.83 -10.12 -11.88
C GLU A 232 -12.41 -9.11 -10.88
N ALA A 233 -11.61 -8.13 -10.40
CA ALA A 233 -12.08 -7.10 -9.48
C ALA A 233 -13.19 -6.23 -10.09
N ILE A 234 -13.02 -5.81 -11.35
CA ILE A 234 -14.05 -5.05 -12.09
C ILE A 234 -15.30 -5.88 -12.28
N ALA A 235 -15.16 -7.13 -12.75
CA ALA A 235 -16.28 -8.04 -12.94
C ALA A 235 -17.03 -8.28 -11.62
N LEU A 236 -16.32 -8.41 -10.51
CA LEU A 236 -16.90 -8.57 -9.18
C LEU A 236 -17.69 -7.31 -8.75
N LEU A 237 -17.14 -6.10 -8.93
CA LEU A 237 -17.87 -4.86 -8.64
C LEU A 237 -19.13 -4.75 -9.50
N ASN A 238 -19.03 -5.06 -10.79
CA ASN A 238 -20.17 -5.05 -11.71
C ASN A 238 -21.26 -6.02 -11.24
N LYS A 239 -20.88 -7.22 -10.81
CA LYS A 239 -21.80 -8.22 -10.27
C LYS A 239 -22.47 -7.75 -8.96
N LEU A 240 -21.68 -7.18 -8.03
CA LEU A 240 -22.15 -6.80 -6.69
C LEU A 240 -23.12 -5.61 -6.69
N TYR A 241 -22.98 -4.70 -7.65
CA TYR A 241 -23.72 -3.44 -7.72
C TYR A 241 -24.64 -3.33 -8.93
N GLY A 242 -24.58 -4.27 -9.88
CA GLY A 242 -25.30 -4.13 -11.16
C GLY A 242 -24.68 -3.03 -12.04
N PHE A 243 -23.38 -2.78 -11.89
CA PHE A 243 -22.69 -1.74 -12.63
C PHE A 243 -22.28 -2.17 -14.04
N ASN A 244 -21.89 -1.18 -14.84
CA ASN A 244 -21.17 -1.35 -16.09
C ASN A 244 -19.85 -0.55 -16.02
N LEU A 245 -19.08 -0.82 -14.95
CA LEU A 245 -17.83 -0.17 -14.64
C LEU A 245 -16.73 -0.67 -15.58
N THR A 246 -15.91 0.25 -16.07
CA THR A 246 -14.73 -0.04 -16.89
C THR A 246 -13.43 0.31 -16.14
N GLN A 247 -12.30 -0.18 -16.64
CA GLN A 247 -10.97 0.13 -16.09
C GLN A 247 -10.70 1.65 -16.08
N ASP A 248 -11.05 2.35 -17.17
CA ASP A 248 -10.82 3.79 -17.29
C ASP A 248 -11.60 4.62 -16.26
N ILE A 249 -12.83 4.20 -15.93
CA ILE A 249 -13.61 4.83 -14.86
C ILE A 249 -12.98 4.53 -13.50
N LEU A 250 -12.59 3.27 -13.28
CA LEU A 250 -12.04 2.83 -12.01
C LEU A 250 -10.67 3.46 -11.70
N ASP A 251 -9.88 3.76 -12.72
CA ASP A 251 -8.52 4.30 -12.56
C ASP A 251 -8.51 5.81 -12.27
N ASP A 252 -9.65 6.47 -12.37
CA ASP A 252 -9.83 7.89 -12.06
C ASP A 252 -10.76 8.08 -10.87
N TYR A 253 -10.24 8.67 -9.79
CA TYR A 253 -11.03 8.90 -8.57
C TYR A 253 -12.32 9.72 -8.85
N PHE A 254 -12.23 10.80 -9.63
CA PHE A 254 -13.39 11.66 -9.90
C PHE A 254 -14.40 10.99 -10.83
N LYS A 255 -13.93 10.27 -11.85
CA LYS A 255 -14.81 9.46 -12.71
C LYS A 255 -15.51 8.36 -11.89
N LEU A 256 -14.79 7.69 -11.01
CA LEU A 256 -15.33 6.64 -10.15
C LEU A 256 -16.38 7.21 -9.18
N GLU A 257 -16.07 8.30 -8.50
CA GLU A 257 -17.02 8.95 -7.58
C GLU A 257 -18.28 9.44 -8.29
N ASP A 258 -18.15 10.13 -9.43
CA ASP A 258 -19.26 10.58 -10.24
C ASP A 258 -20.11 9.42 -10.77
N PHE A 259 -19.45 8.34 -11.21
CA PHE A 259 -20.10 7.13 -11.67
C PHE A 259 -20.96 6.49 -10.57
N ILE A 260 -20.41 6.26 -9.39
CA ILE A 260 -21.16 5.63 -8.29
C ILE A 260 -22.29 6.56 -7.79
N ARG A 261 -22.07 7.87 -7.77
CA ARG A 261 -23.09 8.86 -7.40
C ARG A 261 -24.28 8.86 -8.35
N LYS A 262 -24.06 8.62 -9.65
CA LYS A 262 -25.11 8.58 -10.68
C LYS A 262 -25.84 7.23 -10.77
N ASN A 263 -25.19 6.15 -10.39
CA ASN A 263 -25.70 4.78 -10.61
C ASN A 263 -26.21 4.09 -9.34
N LEU A 264 -26.06 4.70 -8.16
CA LEU A 264 -26.56 4.15 -6.90
C LEU A 264 -27.73 4.94 -6.33
N SER A 265 -28.52 4.30 -5.48
CA SER A 265 -29.46 5.02 -4.64
C SER A 265 -28.71 5.97 -3.69
N LYS A 266 -29.39 7.02 -3.25
CA LYS A 266 -28.82 7.99 -2.30
C LYS A 266 -28.36 7.31 -1.01
N GLU A 267 -29.11 6.33 -0.53
CA GLU A 267 -28.83 5.56 0.68
C GLU A 267 -27.56 4.73 0.53
N GLU A 268 -27.43 4.02 -0.59
CA GLU A 268 -26.26 3.18 -0.87
C GLU A 268 -25.02 4.02 -1.12
N TYR A 269 -25.12 5.10 -1.88
CA TYR A 269 -24.06 6.08 -2.07
C TYR A 269 -23.56 6.62 -0.72
N ASN A 270 -24.49 7.07 0.14
CA ASN A 270 -24.14 7.59 1.47
C ASN A 270 -23.46 6.52 2.33
N SER A 271 -23.91 5.26 2.29
CA SER A 271 -23.27 4.17 3.02
C SER A 271 -21.80 3.96 2.59
N ILE A 272 -21.54 4.05 1.29
CA ILE A 272 -20.17 3.94 0.75
C ILE A 272 -19.32 5.15 1.15
N MET A 273 -19.85 6.38 1.05
CA MET A 273 -19.13 7.59 1.46
C MET A 273 -18.83 7.60 2.96
N ASP A 274 -19.74 7.15 3.80
CA ASP A 274 -19.52 6.99 5.24
C ASP A 274 -18.36 6.04 5.54
N ARG A 275 -18.28 4.93 4.82
CA ARG A 275 -17.16 3.97 4.94
C ARG A 275 -15.86 4.58 4.45
N TYR A 276 -15.92 5.27 3.32
CA TYR A 276 -14.77 5.94 2.74
C TYR A 276 -14.21 6.99 3.70
N LEU A 277 -15.05 7.86 4.27
CA LEU A 277 -14.62 8.84 5.27
C LEU A 277 -14.01 8.17 6.52
N LYS A 278 -14.55 7.06 6.98
CA LYS A 278 -13.95 6.29 8.08
C LYS A 278 -12.58 5.71 7.73
N ILE A 279 -12.38 5.29 6.48
CA ILE A 279 -11.08 4.84 6.00
C ILE A 279 -10.10 6.01 5.98
N LEU A 280 -10.49 7.17 5.42
CA LEU A 280 -9.66 8.37 5.42
C LEU A 280 -9.27 8.80 6.84
N ASP A 281 -10.22 8.82 7.78
CA ASP A 281 -9.97 9.14 9.19
C ASP A 281 -8.98 8.15 9.83
N SER A 282 -9.12 6.85 9.56
CA SER A 282 -8.25 5.81 10.11
C SER A 282 -6.83 5.86 9.53
N THR A 283 -6.69 6.28 8.28
CA THR A 283 -5.40 6.37 7.56
C THR A 283 -4.79 7.78 7.61
N ARG A 284 -5.45 8.73 8.28
CA ARG A 284 -5.03 10.15 8.33
C ARG A 284 -4.84 10.79 6.97
N ALA A 285 -5.61 10.34 6.00
CA ALA A 285 -5.58 10.88 4.65
C ALA A 285 -6.37 12.19 4.56
N ASP A 286 -5.94 13.06 3.65
CA ASP A 286 -6.64 14.31 3.36
C ASP A 286 -8.07 14.03 2.85
N ILE A 287 -9.00 14.96 3.06
CA ILE A 287 -10.34 14.86 2.50
C ILE A 287 -10.35 15.49 1.10
N PRO A 288 -10.76 14.76 0.04
CA PRO A 288 -10.89 15.34 -1.30
C PRO A 288 -11.86 16.52 -1.34
N ASP A 289 -11.56 17.51 -2.16
CA ASP A 289 -12.33 18.77 -2.23
C ASP A 289 -13.82 18.54 -2.49
N ASN A 290 -14.15 17.62 -3.38
CA ASN A 290 -15.55 17.28 -3.70
C ASN A 290 -16.32 16.64 -2.54
N LEU A 291 -15.64 16.12 -1.51
CA LEU A 291 -16.25 15.49 -0.34
C LEU A 291 -16.23 16.34 0.92
N GLN A 292 -15.61 17.50 0.91
CA GLN A 292 -15.49 18.34 2.11
C GLN A 292 -16.83 18.72 2.70
N LYS A 293 -17.78 19.17 1.86
CA LYS A 293 -19.13 19.50 2.30
C LYS A 293 -19.86 18.28 2.89
N TYR A 294 -19.68 17.10 2.28
CA TYR A 294 -20.25 15.86 2.81
C TYR A 294 -19.62 15.51 4.16
N TRP A 295 -18.31 15.59 4.28
CA TRP A 295 -17.57 15.35 5.52
C TRP A 295 -18.03 16.30 6.64
N MET A 296 -18.08 17.61 6.38
CA MET A 296 -18.51 18.60 7.38
C MET A 296 -19.91 18.36 7.92
N ASN A 297 -20.83 17.94 7.06
CA ASN A 297 -22.23 17.69 7.45
C ASN A 297 -22.40 16.35 8.19
N ASN A 298 -21.44 15.45 8.14
CA ASN A 298 -21.57 14.10 8.67
C ASN A 298 -20.50 13.71 9.70
N GLN A 299 -19.49 14.53 9.95
CA GLN A 299 -18.36 14.20 10.84
C GLN A 299 -18.83 13.82 12.25
N ASP A 300 -19.77 14.54 12.84
CA ASP A 300 -20.29 14.27 14.18
C ASP A 300 -21.08 12.97 14.23
N ARG A 301 -21.96 12.74 13.24
CA ARG A 301 -22.74 11.52 13.09
C ARG A 301 -21.85 10.28 12.95
N LEU A 302 -20.72 10.41 12.25
CA LEU A 302 -19.78 9.32 12.00
C LEU A 302 -18.77 9.14 13.13
N GLY A 303 -18.73 10.07 14.09
CA GLY A 303 -17.74 10.07 15.16
C GLY A 303 -16.32 10.35 14.66
N LEU A 304 -16.19 11.03 13.52
CA LEU A 304 -14.91 11.45 12.95
C LEU A 304 -14.42 12.62 13.79
N LYS A 305 -13.35 12.40 14.52
CA LYS A 305 -12.93 13.34 15.59
C LYS A 305 -12.17 14.56 15.10
N GLY A 306 -12.14 14.82 13.80
CA GLY A 306 -11.37 15.94 13.23
C GLY A 306 -9.87 15.88 13.54
N LYS A 307 -9.38 14.76 14.08
CA LYS A 307 -7.98 14.57 14.50
C LYS A 307 -6.98 14.67 13.35
N PHE A 308 -7.48 14.75 12.13
CA PHE A 308 -6.68 14.65 10.91
C PHE A 308 -7.04 15.72 9.90
N LEU A 309 -7.61 16.83 10.36
CA LEU A 309 -7.52 18.03 9.58
C LEU A 309 -6.03 18.26 9.30
N PRO A 310 -5.64 18.38 8.03
CA PRO A 310 -4.28 18.78 7.72
C PRO A 310 -3.94 20.02 8.52
N ASP A 311 -2.65 20.15 8.88
CA ASP A 311 -2.08 21.40 9.37
C ASP A 311 -2.79 22.58 8.68
N ASN A 312 -3.18 23.61 9.44
CA ASN A 312 -3.92 24.76 8.90
C ASN A 312 -3.27 25.37 7.64
N SER A 313 -1.96 25.18 7.43
CA SER A 313 -1.27 25.53 6.19
C SER A 313 -1.65 24.68 4.98
N LYS A 314 -2.19 23.48 5.21
CA LYS A 314 -2.64 22.52 4.19
C LYS A 314 -4.16 22.45 4.07
N LEU A 315 -4.89 23.20 4.91
CA LEU A 315 -6.33 23.32 4.79
C LEU A 315 -6.64 24.03 3.48
N ILE A 316 -7.52 23.44 2.71
CA ILE A 316 -8.12 24.07 1.54
C ILE A 316 -8.95 25.29 1.97
N PRO A 317 -9.14 26.27 1.09
CA PRO A 317 -9.76 27.54 1.46
C PRO A 317 -11.04 27.42 2.29
N TYR A 318 -11.90 26.45 1.97
CA TYR A 318 -13.16 26.22 2.67
C TYR A 318 -13.02 25.75 4.12
N GLN A 319 -11.93 25.03 4.45
CA GLN A 319 -11.65 24.60 5.82
C GLN A 319 -11.02 25.73 6.65
N LYS A 320 -10.31 26.68 5.99
CA LYS A 320 -9.70 27.84 6.64
C LYS A 320 -10.71 28.88 7.12
N GLU A 321 -11.89 28.95 6.48
CA GLU A 321 -12.96 29.90 6.86
C GLU A 321 -13.70 29.51 8.14
N LYS A 322 -13.50 28.26 8.66
CA LYS A 322 -14.18 27.73 9.84
C LYS A 322 -13.25 27.31 10.99
N ALA A 323 -11.92 27.38 10.81
CA ALA A 323 -10.92 27.12 11.83
C ALA A 323 -10.47 28.44 12.47
#